data_78a29121d99f703a8bae1a08b9fdddd1
#
_entry.id   78a29121d99f703a8bae1a08b9fdddd1
#
_cell.length_a   1.000
_cell.length_b   1.000
_cell.length_c   1.000
_cell.angle_alpha   90.00
_cell.angle_beta   90.00
_cell.angle_gamma   90.00
#
_symmetry.space_group_name_H-M   'P 1'
#
loop_
_entity.id
_entity.type
_entity.pdbx_description
1 polymer ?
#
loop_
_entity_poly.entity_id
_entity_poly.type
_entity_poly.pdbx_seq_one_letter_code
_entity_poly.pdbx_strand_id
1 'polypeptide(L)'
;ADGAPGKAVNQEKLIKDLVEAATSGNYDAVIQAEVNESQPELSAANAKEQYKTLSTFTTETTANEKRNTNVKLAARAINGTIVQPGEEFSFNKVVGQRTAEKGYQEAAAYSGGEVVQEPGGGVCQVSSTMYRVAFQSGMQITFRRSHTFEPNYVTPGQDAAISWDIPDFRFINTSKAAIGIRANYSNRKMTVSFYGVPVLEDGITWSLESEKTDELPPPEPTYVEDPTLDPGTEVTQKAATNGSRWVTYKIVSKNGTVVEKTEDHAKTYKGHAAVIRRNTGTVKVSPDETSAVESTSAAAVDGMPDGYVPGE
;
A
#
# COMPACT_ATOMS: atom_id res chain seq x y z
N ALA A 1 30.12 -6.26 -5.50
CA ALA A 1 31.10 -5.91 -6.53
C ALA A 1 31.28 -4.39 -6.48
N ASP A 2 32.52 -3.94 -6.64
CA ASP A 2 32.78 -2.51 -6.83
C ASP A 2 32.11 -2.03 -8.12
N GLY A 3 31.60 -0.80 -8.11
CA GLY A 3 31.13 -0.16 -9.32
C GLY A 3 32.27 0.02 -10.32
N ALA A 4 31.99 -0.12 -11.61
CA ALA A 4 32.95 0.24 -12.64
C ALA A 4 33.01 1.78 -12.79
N PRO A 5 34.20 2.36 -13.08
CA PRO A 5 34.28 3.78 -13.42
C PRO A 5 33.35 4.13 -14.58
N GLY A 6 32.60 5.20 -14.44
CA GLY A 6 31.82 5.78 -15.52
C GLY A 6 32.73 6.47 -16.52
N LYS A 7 32.34 6.49 -17.80
CA LYS A 7 33.03 7.23 -18.85
C LYS A 7 32.05 8.22 -19.47
N ALA A 8 32.42 9.50 -19.46
CA ALA A 8 31.65 10.56 -20.10
C ALA A 8 32.55 11.36 -21.04
N VAL A 9 32.05 11.70 -22.21
CA VAL A 9 32.74 12.58 -23.15
C VAL A 9 32.74 13.99 -22.58
N ASN A 10 33.89 14.66 -22.62
CA ASN A 10 34.00 16.09 -22.36
C ASN A 10 33.29 16.88 -23.46
N GLN A 11 31.98 17.14 -23.23
CA GLN A 11 31.12 17.76 -24.23
C GLN A 11 31.57 19.20 -24.56
N GLU A 12 32.01 19.97 -23.56
CA GLU A 12 32.46 21.34 -23.77
C GLU A 12 33.67 21.40 -24.73
N LYS A 13 34.67 20.54 -24.45
CA LYS A 13 35.84 20.45 -25.31
C LYS A 13 35.49 19.94 -26.69
N LEU A 14 34.66 18.92 -26.80
CA LEU A 14 34.23 18.36 -28.09
C LEU A 14 33.51 19.39 -28.94
N ILE A 15 32.58 20.15 -28.33
CA ILE A 15 31.85 21.21 -29.05
C ILE A 15 32.81 22.31 -29.50
N LYS A 16 33.76 22.71 -28.62
CA LYS A 16 34.75 23.72 -28.99
C LYS A 16 35.61 23.27 -30.17
N ASP A 17 36.13 22.06 -30.13
CA ASP A 17 37.00 21.50 -31.21
C ASP A 17 36.21 21.35 -32.51
N LEU A 18 34.92 20.97 -32.47
CA LEU A 18 34.05 20.89 -33.63
C LEU A 18 33.77 22.27 -34.27
N VAL A 19 33.49 23.28 -33.41
CA VAL A 19 33.26 24.64 -33.90
C VAL A 19 34.51 25.22 -34.50
N GLU A 20 35.70 25.00 -33.92
CA GLU A 20 36.98 25.45 -34.43
C GLU A 20 37.29 24.81 -35.78
N ALA A 21 37.09 23.51 -35.93
CA ALA A 21 37.26 22.82 -37.21
C ALA A 21 36.32 23.35 -38.29
N ALA A 22 35.06 23.56 -37.94
CA ALA A 22 34.06 24.07 -38.88
C ALA A 22 34.34 25.54 -39.32
N THR A 23 34.73 26.38 -38.38
CA THR A 23 35.03 27.83 -38.69
C THR A 23 36.32 28.00 -39.41
N SER A 24 37.31 27.11 -39.27
CA SER A 24 38.55 27.13 -40.01
C SER A 24 38.43 26.46 -41.40
N GLY A 25 37.28 25.95 -41.76
CA GLY A 25 37.04 25.24 -43.05
C GLY A 25 37.69 23.84 -43.14
N ASN A 26 38.18 23.31 -42.03
CA ASN A 26 38.78 21.97 -41.95
C ASN A 26 37.70 20.91 -41.69
N TYR A 27 36.92 20.60 -42.74
CA TYR A 27 35.79 19.67 -42.65
C TYR A 27 36.21 18.19 -42.58
N ASP A 28 37.47 17.89 -42.89
CA ASP A 28 38.05 16.53 -42.81
C ASP A 28 38.80 16.29 -41.49
N ALA A 29 38.71 17.19 -40.55
CA ALA A 29 39.36 17.06 -39.26
C ALA A 29 38.86 15.83 -38.45
N VAL A 30 39.76 14.99 -38.05
CA VAL A 30 39.47 13.91 -37.08
C VAL A 30 39.58 14.46 -35.67
N ILE A 31 38.42 14.68 -35.05
CA ILE A 31 38.36 15.19 -33.67
C ILE A 31 38.30 14.01 -32.70
N GLN A 32 39.32 13.88 -31.89
CA GLN A 32 39.36 12.85 -30.85
C GLN A 32 38.64 13.33 -29.60
N ALA A 33 37.50 12.69 -29.26
CA ALA A 33 36.76 13.04 -28.06
C ALA A 33 37.57 12.67 -26.80
N GLU A 34 37.76 13.65 -25.92
CA GLU A 34 38.33 13.42 -24.62
C GLU A 34 37.28 12.77 -23.73
N VAL A 35 37.64 11.67 -23.08
CA VAL A 35 36.78 10.91 -22.17
C VAL A 35 37.22 11.13 -20.73
N ASN A 36 36.34 11.70 -19.93
CA ASN A 36 36.55 11.83 -18.48
C ASN A 36 36.09 10.53 -17.80
N GLU A 37 36.90 9.99 -16.92
CA GLU A 37 36.51 8.88 -16.05
C GLU A 37 35.98 9.42 -14.74
N SER A 38 34.76 9.04 -14.37
CA SER A 38 34.18 9.33 -13.08
C SER A 38 34.25 8.08 -12.21
N GLN A 39 34.83 8.20 -11.03
CA GLN A 39 34.78 7.10 -10.05
C GLN A 39 33.37 6.98 -9.48
N PRO A 40 32.88 5.75 -9.18
CA PRO A 40 31.61 5.57 -8.49
C PRO A 40 31.63 6.34 -7.17
N GLU A 41 30.59 7.10 -6.89
CA GLU A 41 30.44 7.82 -5.59
C GLU A 41 30.42 6.84 -4.40
N LEU A 42 30.06 5.56 -4.64
CA LEU A 42 30.01 4.50 -3.66
C LEU A 42 30.89 3.32 -4.09
N SER A 43 32.02 3.12 -3.40
CA SER A 43 32.77 1.87 -3.46
C SER A 43 32.05 0.78 -2.65
N ALA A 44 32.34 -0.51 -2.93
CA ALA A 44 31.76 -1.61 -2.13
C ALA A 44 32.14 -1.52 -0.63
N ALA A 45 33.29 -0.97 -0.29
CA ALA A 45 33.73 -0.74 1.08
C ALA A 45 32.85 0.35 1.74
N ASN A 46 32.70 1.50 1.09
CA ASN A 46 31.87 2.60 1.58
C ASN A 46 30.38 2.21 1.63
N ALA A 47 29.91 1.38 0.68
CA ALA A 47 28.56 0.86 0.70
C ALA A 47 28.26 0.03 1.96
N LYS A 48 29.20 -0.81 2.41
CA LYS A 48 29.01 -1.60 3.65
C LYS A 48 28.89 -0.73 4.89
N GLU A 49 29.53 0.42 4.94
CA GLU A 49 29.46 1.35 6.06
C GLU A 49 28.21 2.23 6.00
N GLN A 50 27.76 2.62 4.80
CA GLN A 50 26.65 3.55 4.61
C GLN A 50 25.29 2.86 4.53
N TYR A 51 25.25 1.61 4.01
CA TYR A 51 23.99 0.87 3.90
C TYR A 51 23.54 0.35 5.27
N LYS A 52 22.34 0.76 5.66
CA LYS A 52 21.69 0.33 6.90
C LYS A 52 20.18 0.12 6.68
N THR A 53 19.51 -0.43 7.67
CA THR A 53 18.05 -0.45 7.69
C THR A 53 17.54 0.98 7.83
N LEU A 54 16.81 1.47 6.82
CA LEU A 54 16.24 2.83 6.80
C LEU A 54 15.02 2.92 7.70
N SER A 55 14.12 1.96 7.55
CA SER A 55 12.93 1.82 8.39
C SER A 55 12.44 0.37 8.35
N THR A 56 11.68 0.00 9.38
CA THR A 56 10.97 -1.27 9.49
C THR A 56 9.59 -1.04 10.10
N PHE A 57 8.57 -1.66 9.52
CA PHE A 57 7.23 -1.65 10.09
C PHE A 57 6.60 -3.04 10.02
N THR A 58 5.80 -3.38 11.04
CA THR A 58 5.14 -4.67 11.16
C THR A 58 3.66 -4.47 11.45
N THR A 59 2.82 -5.22 10.75
CA THR A 59 1.39 -5.32 11.04
C THR A 59 1.02 -6.77 11.35
N GLU A 60 -0.01 -6.96 12.18
CA GLU A 60 -0.47 -8.28 12.56
C GLU A 60 -1.67 -8.71 11.72
N THR A 61 -1.72 -9.98 11.34
CA THR A 61 -2.87 -10.58 10.68
C THR A 61 -3.61 -11.48 11.67
N THR A 62 -4.87 -11.75 11.39
CA THR A 62 -5.68 -12.68 12.16
C THR A 62 -5.45 -14.14 11.75
N ALA A 63 -6.24 -15.06 12.27
CA ALA A 63 -6.08 -16.50 12.05
C ALA A 63 -6.63 -17.01 10.71
N ASN A 64 -7.10 -16.13 9.80
CA ASN A 64 -7.64 -16.54 8.50
C ASN A 64 -6.55 -17.02 7.55
N GLU A 65 -6.49 -18.32 7.30
CA GLU A 65 -5.41 -18.94 6.53
C GLU A 65 -5.40 -18.53 5.05
N LYS A 66 -6.58 -18.38 4.41
CA LYS A 66 -6.68 -17.97 3.00
C LYS A 66 -6.13 -16.55 2.82
N ARG A 67 -6.56 -15.63 3.68
CA ARG A 67 -6.08 -14.26 3.73
C ARG A 67 -4.56 -14.21 4.00
N ASN A 68 -4.10 -15.00 4.95
CA ASN A 68 -2.69 -15.07 5.32
C ASN A 68 -1.81 -15.65 4.18
N THR A 69 -2.36 -16.58 3.39
CA THR A 69 -1.72 -17.07 2.16
C THR A 69 -1.52 -15.93 1.16
N ASN A 70 -2.53 -15.09 0.94
CA ASN A 70 -2.47 -13.94 0.05
C ASN A 70 -1.42 -12.92 0.51
N VAL A 71 -1.40 -12.60 1.81
CA VAL A 71 -0.40 -11.70 2.40
C VAL A 71 1.02 -12.26 2.19
N LYS A 72 1.21 -13.57 2.42
CA LYS A 72 2.50 -14.24 2.23
C LYS A 72 2.95 -14.23 0.77
N LEU A 73 2.04 -14.43 -0.19
CA LEU A 73 2.36 -14.38 -1.63
C LEU A 73 2.77 -12.97 -2.04
N ALA A 74 2.02 -11.94 -1.65
CA ALA A 74 2.35 -10.55 -1.94
C ALA A 74 3.68 -10.14 -1.27
N ALA A 75 3.92 -10.55 -0.01
CA ALA A 75 5.19 -10.31 0.67
C ALA A 75 6.37 -10.94 -0.11
N ARG A 76 6.22 -12.16 -0.60
CA ARG A 76 7.25 -12.83 -1.41
C ARG A 76 7.51 -12.10 -2.73
N ALA A 77 6.46 -11.59 -3.37
CA ALA A 77 6.58 -10.89 -4.65
C ALA A 77 7.41 -9.60 -4.52
N ILE A 78 7.25 -8.85 -3.43
CA ILE A 78 8.00 -7.60 -3.21
C ILE A 78 9.36 -7.83 -2.54
N ASN A 79 9.60 -9.00 -1.94
CA ASN A 79 10.85 -9.27 -1.25
C ASN A 79 12.02 -9.42 -2.22
N GLY A 80 13.10 -8.71 -1.97
CA GLY A 80 14.29 -8.70 -2.81
C GLY A 80 14.23 -7.69 -3.98
N THR A 81 13.15 -6.90 -4.10
CA THR A 81 13.09 -5.82 -5.09
C THR A 81 14.18 -4.79 -4.79
N ILE A 82 14.87 -4.38 -5.83
CA ILE A 82 15.85 -3.28 -5.81
C ILE A 82 15.25 -2.12 -6.59
N VAL A 83 15.25 -0.93 -5.99
CA VAL A 83 14.76 0.31 -6.61
C VAL A 83 15.95 1.26 -6.78
N GLN A 84 16.26 1.61 -8.03
CA GLN A 84 17.41 2.47 -8.34
C GLN A 84 17.16 3.93 -7.92
N PRO A 85 18.20 4.76 -7.75
CA PRO A 85 18.03 6.20 -7.55
C PRO A 85 17.13 6.83 -8.61
N GLY A 86 16.11 7.58 -8.19
CA GLY A 86 15.13 8.22 -9.08
C GLY A 86 14.10 7.28 -9.72
N GLU A 87 14.21 5.97 -9.51
CA GLU A 87 13.24 5.01 -10.01
C GLU A 87 11.94 5.03 -9.20
N GLU A 88 10.81 4.92 -9.91
CA GLU A 88 9.49 4.75 -9.29
C GLU A 88 9.17 3.26 -9.08
N PHE A 89 8.94 2.89 -7.82
CA PHE A 89 8.35 1.61 -7.46
C PHE A 89 6.83 1.67 -7.63
N SER A 90 6.24 0.61 -8.21
CA SER A 90 4.79 0.40 -8.29
C SER A 90 4.45 -0.96 -7.69
N PHE A 91 3.59 -0.95 -6.67
CA PHE A 91 3.17 -2.17 -5.99
C PHE A 91 2.44 -3.12 -6.95
N ASN A 92 1.51 -2.59 -7.74
CA ASN A 92 0.75 -3.39 -8.69
C ASN A 92 1.64 -3.97 -9.81
N LYS A 93 2.65 -3.21 -10.27
CA LYS A 93 3.60 -3.70 -11.27
C LYS A 93 4.44 -4.87 -10.75
N VAL A 94 4.89 -4.80 -9.50
CA VAL A 94 5.77 -5.83 -8.90
C VAL A 94 4.96 -7.06 -8.50
N VAL A 95 3.82 -6.91 -7.84
CA VAL A 95 2.99 -8.05 -7.39
C VAL A 95 2.20 -8.65 -8.56
N GLY A 96 1.79 -7.82 -9.50
CA GLY A 96 0.95 -8.21 -10.64
C GLY A 96 -0.50 -8.48 -10.23
N GLN A 97 -1.28 -8.95 -11.17
CA GLN A 97 -2.67 -9.36 -10.94
C GLN A 97 -2.72 -10.55 -9.97
N ARG A 98 -3.62 -10.48 -8.99
CA ARG A 98 -3.84 -11.50 -7.97
C ARG A 98 -4.86 -12.49 -8.50
N THR A 99 -4.41 -13.61 -9.03
CA THR A 99 -5.26 -14.62 -9.63
C THR A 99 -5.13 -15.96 -8.92
N ALA A 100 -6.14 -16.82 -9.06
CA ALA A 100 -6.14 -18.17 -8.48
C ALA A 100 -4.96 -19.02 -9.04
N GLU A 101 -4.60 -18.84 -10.32
CA GLU A 101 -3.49 -19.55 -10.96
C GLU A 101 -2.14 -19.21 -10.32
N LYS A 102 -2.01 -18.01 -9.75
CA LYS A 102 -0.84 -17.60 -8.97
C LYS A 102 -0.88 -18.04 -7.50
N GLY A 103 -1.94 -18.77 -7.13
CA GLY A 103 -2.14 -19.32 -5.79
C GLY A 103 -2.86 -18.38 -4.82
N TYR A 104 -3.35 -17.22 -5.28
CA TYR A 104 -4.16 -16.35 -4.44
C TYR A 104 -5.51 -17.00 -4.16
N GLN A 105 -5.91 -16.95 -2.88
CA GLN A 105 -7.13 -17.52 -2.37
C GLN A 105 -8.24 -16.47 -2.29
N GLU A 106 -9.48 -16.92 -2.41
CA GLU A 106 -10.63 -16.08 -2.10
C GLU A 106 -10.65 -15.75 -0.61
N ALA A 107 -10.63 -14.48 -0.33
CA ALA A 107 -10.72 -13.91 1.02
C ALA A 107 -11.41 -12.56 0.95
N ALA A 108 -11.88 -12.09 2.10
CA ALA A 108 -12.59 -10.83 2.19
C ALA A 108 -11.78 -9.65 1.64
N ALA A 109 -12.39 -8.90 0.75
CA ALA A 109 -11.90 -7.66 0.17
C ALA A 109 -13.03 -6.64 0.05
N TYR A 110 -12.69 -5.35 -0.02
CA TYR A 110 -13.67 -4.31 -0.29
C TYR A 110 -13.73 -4.02 -1.79
N SER A 111 -14.90 -4.21 -2.39
CA SER A 111 -15.17 -3.89 -3.79
C SER A 111 -16.52 -3.17 -3.92
N GLY A 112 -16.56 -2.03 -4.62
CA GLY A 112 -17.79 -1.26 -4.81
C GLY A 112 -18.46 -0.72 -3.53
N GLY A 113 -17.77 -0.77 -2.39
CA GLY A 113 -18.35 -0.38 -1.09
C GLY A 113 -18.96 -1.56 -0.31
N GLU A 114 -18.80 -2.77 -0.79
CA GLU A 114 -19.24 -4.01 -0.15
C GLU A 114 -18.05 -4.91 0.17
N VAL A 115 -18.25 -5.83 1.11
CA VAL A 115 -17.29 -6.90 1.41
C VAL A 115 -17.60 -8.07 0.49
N VAL A 116 -16.65 -8.40 -0.37
CA VAL A 116 -16.76 -9.53 -1.32
C VAL A 116 -15.64 -10.54 -1.08
N GLN A 117 -15.85 -11.77 -1.50
CA GLN A 117 -14.80 -12.79 -1.54
C GLN A 117 -14.14 -12.74 -2.91
N GLU A 118 -12.85 -12.38 -2.95
CA GLU A 118 -12.10 -12.34 -4.20
C GLU A 118 -10.64 -12.82 -4.01
N PRO A 119 -9.99 -13.34 -5.08
CA PRO A 119 -8.59 -13.70 -5.00
C PRO A 119 -7.72 -12.48 -4.65
N GLY A 120 -6.93 -12.62 -3.57
CA GLY A 120 -6.05 -11.56 -3.11
C GLY A 120 -6.59 -10.70 -1.98
N GLY A 121 -7.75 -11.02 -1.40
CA GLY A 121 -8.23 -10.38 -0.18
C GLY A 121 -7.12 -10.38 0.90
N GLY A 122 -6.89 -9.22 1.52
CA GLY A 122 -5.83 -9.01 2.53
C GLY A 122 -4.53 -8.40 2.00
N VAL A 123 -4.28 -8.36 0.68
CA VAL A 123 -3.02 -7.83 0.11
C VAL A 123 -2.83 -6.32 0.39
N CYS A 124 -3.90 -5.55 0.58
CA CYS A 124 -3.82 -4.13 1.00
C CYS A 124 -3.08 -3.95 2.35
N GLN A 125 -3.01 -4.97 3.19
CA GLN A 125 -2.21 -4.89 4.41
C GLN A 125 -0.71 -4.83 4.09
N VAL A 126 -0.26 -5.52 3.03
CA VAL A 126 1.15 -5.49 2.59
C VAL A 126 1.51 -4.10 2.06
N SER A 127 0.65 -3.51 1.20
CA SER A 127 0.87 -2.16 0.66
C SER A 127 0.83 -1.09 1.75
N SER A 128 -0.07 -1.20 2.73
CA SER A 128 -0.14 -0.27 3.88
C SER A 128 1.10 -0.38 4.77
N THR A 129 1.57 -1.62 5.04
CA THR A 129 2.82 -1.84 5.78
C THR A 129 4.01 -1.21 5.05
N MET A 130 4.08 -1.39 3.72
CA MET A 130 5.13 -0.80 2.89
C MET A 130 5.05 0.73 2.83
N TYR A 131 3.84 1.31 2.75
CA TYR A 131 3.65 2.75 2.76
C TYR A 131 4.29 3.40 3.99
N ARG A 132 4.08 2.81 5.17
CA ARG A 132 4.70 3.29 6.42
C ARG A 132 6.22 3.29 6.33
N VAL A 133 6.80 2.20 5.79
CA VAL A 133 8.25 2.08 5.64
C VAL A 133 8.79 3.08 4.62
N ALA A 134 8.15 3.23 3.47
CA ALA A 134 8.56 4.19 2.44
C ALA A 134 8.53 5.62 2.97
N PHE A 135 7.45 6.01 3.66
CA PHE A 135 7.31 7.33 4.27
C PHE A 135 8.42 7.59 5.31
N GLN A 136 8.60 6.66 6.25
CA GLN A 136 9.61 6.78 7.32
C GLN A 136 11.05 6.76 6.78
N SER A 137 11.26 6.18 5.61
CA SER A 137 12.57 6.17 4.92
C SER A 137 12.85 7.44 4.13
N GLY A 138 11.93 8.43 4.11
CA GLY A 138 12.09 9.67 3.36
C GLY A 138 11.85 9.52 1.85
N MET A 139 11.21 8.43 1.40
CA MET A 139 10.88 8.24 -0.01
C MET A 139 9.75 9.17 -0.43
N GLN A 140 9.76 9.63 -1.68
CA GLN A 140 8.69 10.45 -2.24
C GLN A 140 7.50 9.57 -2.63
N ILE A 141 6.39 9.69 -1.91
CA ILE A 141 5.15 9.01 -2.26
C ILE A 141 4.52 9.71 -3.46
N THR A 142 4.37 8.99 -4.58
CA THR A 142 3.83 9.53 -5.84
C THR A 142 2.38 9.17 -6.07
N PHE A 143 1.95 8.01 -5.54
CA PHE A 143 0.56 7.59 -5.60
C PHE A 143 0.16 6.75 -4.39
N ARG A 144 -0.92 7.18 -3.71
CA ARG A 144 -1.54 6.47 -2.60
C ARG A 144 -3.02 6.84 -2.49
N ARG A 145 -3.87 5.89 -2.18
CA ARG A 145 -5.27 6.12 -1.78
C ARG A 145 -5.57 5.40 -0.47
N SER A 146 -6.37 6.04 0.39
CA SER A 146 -6.93 5.38 1.57
C SER A 146 -8.12 4.50 1.18
N HIS A 147 -8.41 3.51 2.01
CA HIS A 147 -9.61 2.68 1.89
C HIS A 147 -10.90 3.50 2.01
N THR A 148 -12.02 2.89 1.63
CA THR A 148 -13.35 3.47 1.83
C THR A 148 -13.82 3.35 3.27
N PHE A 149 -13.46 2.24 3.95
CA PHE A 149 -13.75 1.93 5.34
C PHE A 149 -12.48 1.90 6.18
N GLU A 150 -12.60 2.08 7.49
CA GLU A 150 -11.45 2.03 8.39
C GLU A 150 -10.73 0.69 8.31
N PRO A 151 -9.40 0.68 8.07
CA PRO A 151 -8.61 -0.53 8.23
C PRO A 151 -8.38 -0.80 9.73
N ASN A 152 -8.31 -2.08 10.11
CA ASN A 152 -8.07 -2.50 11.50
C ASN A 152 -6.62 -2.91 11.80
N TYR A 153 -5.77 -2.99 10.78
CA TYR A 153 -4.36 -3.43 10.89
C TYR A 153 -3.34 -2.29 10.90
N VAL A 154 -3.78 -1.07 10.65
CA VAL A 154 -3.02 0.18 10.81
C VAL A 154 -3.96 1.26 11.34
N THR A 155 -3.40 2.30 11.97
CA THR A 155 -4.19 3.48 12.36
C THR A 155 -4.83 4.09 11.10
N PRO A 156 -6.14 4.40 11.11
CA PRO A 156 -6.80 5.04 9.98
C PRO A 156 -6.07 6.32 9.53
N GLY A 157 -6.03 6.55 8.23
CA GLY A 157 -5.20 7.58 7.59
C GLY A 157 -3.81 7.11 7.19
N GLN A 158 -3.31 6.00 7.76
CA GLN A 158 -1.97 5.49 7.50
C GLN A 158 -1.97 4.23 6.61
N ASP A 159 -3.02 4.05 5.86
CA ASP A 159 -3.27 2.93 4.97
C ASP A 159 -3.00 3.28 3.50
N ALA A 160 -2.75 2.25 2.69
CA ALA A 160 -2.60 2.34 1.25
C ALA A 160 -3.43 1.23 0.58
N ALA A 161 -4.61 1.59 0.09
CA ALA A 161 -5.47 0.69 -0.66
C ALA A 161 -4.90 0.41 -2.05
N ILE A 162 -4.98 -0.84 -2.48
CA ILE A 162 -4.62 -1.27 -3.83
C ILE A 162 -5.73 -2.15 -4.43
N SER A 163 -5.87 -2.08 -5.72
CA SER A 163 -6.71 -2.97 -6.52
C SER A 163 -6.04 -3.19 -7.88
N TRP A 164 -6.46 -4.18 -8.63
CA TRP A 164 -6.02 -4.32 -10.00
C TRP A 164 -7.01 -3.58 -10.92
N ASP A 165 -6.60 -2.66 -11.74
CA ASP A 165 -5.32 -2.02 -12.02
C ASP A 165 -5.06 -0.81 -11.10
N ILE A 166 -6.08 -0.20 -10.54
CA ILE A 166 -6.12 1.02 -9.74
C ILE A 166 -7.14 0.86 -8.59
N PRO A 167 -6.84 1.35 -7.37
CA PRO A 167 -5.67 2.12 -6.96
C PRO A 167 -4.38 1.30 -6.86
N ASP A 168 -3.24 2.01 -6.86
CA ASP A 168 -1.90 1.47 -6.67
C ASP A 168 -1.21 2.15 -5.49
N PHE A 169 -0.07 1.63 -5.07
CA PHE A 169 0.85 2.31 -4.17
C PHE A 169 2.19 2.49 -4.88
N ARG A 170 2.65 3.76 -4.98
CA ARG A 170 3.89 4.12 -5.68
C ARG A 170 4.73 5.10 -4.89
N PHE A 171 6.04 4.97 -5.01
CA PHE A 171 7.01 5.91 -4.46
C PHE A 171 8.27 5.95 -5.34
N ILE A 172 8.99 7.09 -5.28
CA ILE A 172 10.30 7.25 -5.92
C ILE A 172 11.39 7.09 -4.86
N ASN A 173 12.45 6.34 -5.21
CA ASN A 173 13.67 6.32 -4.42
C ASN A 173 14.40 7.66 -4.56
N THR A 174 14.33 8.49 -3.52
CA THR A 174 14.95 9.82 -3.45
C THR A 174 16.39 9.80 -3.00
N SER A 175 16.93 8.61 -2.64
CA SER A 175 18.32 8.47 -2.22
C SER A 175 19.27 8.46 -3.40
N LYS A 176 20.56 8.71 -3.13
CA LYS A 176 21.64 8.65 -4.14
C LYS A 176 22.09 7.22 -4.45
N ALA A 177 21.54 6.22 -3.78
CA ALA A 177 21.90 4.82 -3.91
C ALA A 177 20.66 3.93 -4.09
N ALA A 178 20.84 2.73 -4.64
CA ALA A 178 19.78 1.75 -4.72
C ALA A 178 19.27 1.38 -3.33
N ILE A 179 17.96 1.19 -3.17
CA ILE A 179 17.35 0.63 -1.96
C ILE A 179 16.90 -0.80 -2.21
N GLY A 180 17.07 -1.66 -1.20
CA GLY A 180 16.56 -3.02 -1.19
C GLY A 180 15.33 -3.14 -0.31
N ILE A 181 14.31 -3.82 -0.80
CA ILE A 181 13.07 -4.10 -0.08
C ILE A 181 13.16 -5.51 0.50
N ARG A 182 13.02 -5.64 1.82
CA ARG A 182 12.81 -6.91 2.50
C ARG A 182 11.39 -6.99 2.98
N ALA A 183 10.73 -8.11 2.69
CA ALA A 183 9.38 -8.38 3.15
C ALA A 183 9.29 -9.83 3.64
N ASN A 184 8.73 -10.01 4.82
CA ASN A 184 8.57 -11.32 5.43
C ASN A 184 7.20 -11.44 6.10
N TYR A 185 6.59 -12.60 5.91
CA TYR A 185 5.39 -12.98 6.64
C TYR A 185 5.68 -14.24 7.47
N SER A 186 5.56 -14.13 8.77
CA SER A 186 5.77 -15.23 9.71
C SER A 186 4.96 -15.00 10.99
N ASN A 187 4.38 -16.06 11.54
CA ASN A 187 3.63 -16.01 12.80
C ASN A 187 2.58 -14.90 12.84
N ARG A 188 1.79 -14.76 11.78
CA ARG A 188 0.77 -13.72 11.60
C ARG A 188 1.31 -12.28 11.65
N LYS A 189 2.59 -12.09 11.42
CA LYS A 189 3.24 -10.78 11.34
C LYS A 189 3.73 -10.54 9.91
N MET A 190 3.26 -9.45 9.31
CA MET A 190 3.72 -8.93 8.04
C MET A 190 4.71 -7.81 8.30
N THR A 191 5.99 -8.05 7.97
CA THR A 191 7.07 -7.07 8.19
C THR A 191 7.65 -6.63 6.86
N VAL A 192 7.81 -5.33 6.69
CA VAL A 192 8.57 -4.73 5.59
C VAL A 192 9.71 -3.92 6.16
N SER A 193 10.87 -3.98 5.51
CA SER A 193 12.04 -3.15 5.84
C SER A 193 12.66 -2.64 4.56
N PHE A 194 13.11 -1.39 4.56
CA PHE A 194 13.96 -0.85 3.51
C PHE A 194 15.40 -0.80 3.98
N TYR A 195 16.31 -1.15 3.09
CA TYR A 195 17.73 -1.18 3.33
C TYR A 195 18.46 -0.37 2.26
N GLY A 196 19.27 0.60 2.65
CA GLY A 196 19.95 1.51 1.74
C GLY A 196 20.77 2.57 2.46
N VAL A 197 21.18 3.59 1.71
CA VAL A 197 21.81 4.79 2.26
C VAL A 197 20.73 5.77 2.73
N PRO A 198 20.77 6.28 3.98
CA PRO A 198 19.78 7.19 4.49
C PRO A 198 19.60 8.46 3.64
N VAL A 199 18.35 8.88 3.48
CA VAL A 199 17.99 10.17 2.89
C VAL A 199 17.87 11.25 3.96
N LEU A 200 17.36 10.86 5.13
CA LEU A 200 17.19 11.77 6.25
C LEU A 200 18.54 12.00 6.93
N GLU A 201 18.77 13.24 7.37
CA GLU A 201 19.95 13.60 8.15
C GLU A 201 20.03 12.80 9.46
N ASP A 202 21.24 12.66 9.99
CA ASP A 202 21.43 11.96 11.26
C ASP A 202 20.62 12.61 12.39
N GLY A 203 19.94 11.75 13.15
CA GLY A 203 19.04 12.17 14.22
C GLY A 203 17.66 12.62 13.76
N ILE A 204 17.40 12.78 12.45
CA ILE A 204 16.08 13.09 11.91
C ILE A 204 15.29 11.80 11.66
N THR A 205 14.05 11.79 12.13
CA THR A 205 13.09 10.71 11.85
C THR A 205 11.76 11.29 11.40
N TRP A 206 11.10 10.58 10.50
CA TRP A 206 9.74 10.89 10.07
C TRP A 206 8.77 9.83 10.60
N SER A 207 7.61 10.28 11.04
CA SER A 207 6.51 9.39 11.40
C SER A 207 5.17 9.99 10.99
N LEU A 208 4.12 9.16 10.98
CA LEU A 208 2.75 9.59 10.79
C LEU A 208 2.02 9.48 12.13
N GLU A 209 1.24 10.50 12.45
CA GLU A 209 0.30 10.55 13.56
C GLU A 209 -1.07 10.86 12.99
N SER A 210 -2.11 10.11 13.40
CA SER A 210 -3.46 10.34 12.91
C SER A 210 -4.40 10.53 14.08
N GLU A 211 -5.30 11.50 13.96
CA GLU A 211 -6.28 11.87 14.96
C GLU A 211 -7.68 11.77 14.36
N LYS A 212 -8.60 11.11 15.07
CA LYS A 212 -10.02 11.09 14.73
C LYS A 212 -10.61 12.45 15.09
N THR A 213 -11.12 13.17 14.09
CA THR A 213 -11.71 14.51 14.31
C THR A 213 -13.21 14.47 14.40
N ASP A 214 -13.85 13.55 13.69
CA ASP A 214 -15.31 13.47 13.66
C ASP A 214 -15.76 12.01 13.63
N GLU A 215 -16.92 11.77 14.20
CA GLU A 215 -17.71 10.56 14.04
C GLU A 215 -18.94 10.87 13.18
N LEU A 216 -19.19 10.05 12.17
CA LEU A 216 -20.26 10.27 11.22
C LEU A 216 -21.36 9.22 11.44
N PRO A 217 -22.63 9.58 11.31
CA PRO A 217 -23.71 8.61 11.45
C PRO A 217 -23.57 7.50 10.39
N PRO A 218 -24.07 6.30 10.68
CA PRO A 218 -24.05 5.21 9.72
C PRO A 218 -24.97 5.54 8.53
N PRO A 219 -24.75 4.89 7.38
CA PRO A 219 -25.70 4.95 6.26
C PRO A 219 -27.06 4.37 6.63
N GLU A 220 -28.09 4.73 5.84
CA GLU A 220 -29.45 4.19 5.98
C GLU A 220 -29.43 2.65 5.91
N PRO A 221 -30.28 1.97 6.72
CA PRO A 221 -30.36 0.52 6.71
C PRO A 221 -30.71 -0.07 5.35
N THR A 222 -30.16 -1.23 5.06
CA THR A 222 -30.55 -2.07 3.90
C THR A 222 -31.52 -3.14 4.39
N TYR A 223 -32.65 -3.27 3.72
CA TYR A 223 -33.66 -4.27 4.05
C TYR A 223 -33.61 -5.44 3.08
N VAL A 224 -33.66 -6.67 3.63
CA VAL A 224 -33.71 -7.91 2.87
C VAL A 224 -35.01 -8.63 3.22
N GLU A 225 -35.84 -8.86 2.23
CA GLU A 225 -37.10 -9.61 2.45
C GLU A 225 -36.78 -11.08 2.76
N ASP A 226 -37.39 -11.56 3.83
CA ASP A 226 -37.24 -12.90 4.34
C ASP A 226 -38.57 -13.50 4.77
N PRO A 227 -39.23 -14.22 3.87
CA PRO A 227 -40.52 -14.83 4.14
C PRO A 227 -40.49 -15.95 5.19
N THR A 228 -39.30 -16.37 5.65
CA THR A 228 -39.17 -17.37 6.73
C THR A 228 -39.39 -16.78 8.12
N LEU A 229 -39.35 -15.45 8.23
CA LEU A 229 -39.70 -14.75 9.46
C LEU A 229 -41.23 -14.67 9.64
N ASP A 230 -41.67 -14.41 10.85
CA ASP A 230 -43.10 -14.14 11.07
C ASP A 230 -43.51 -12.83 10.41
N PRO A 231 -44.71 -12.73 9.83
CA PRO A 231 -45.19 -11.53 9.19
C PRO A 231 -45.10 -10.30 10.11
N GLY A 232 -44.58 -9.19 9.55
CA GLY A 232 -44.39 -7.92 10.26
C GLY A 232 -43.21 -7.90 11.22
N THR A 233 -42.33 -8.92 11.21
CA THR A 233 -41.15 -8.93 12.05
C THR A 233 -39.90 -8.45 11.30
N GLU A 234 -38.99 -7.84 12.05
CA GLU A 234 -37.67 -7.43 11.58
C GLU A 234 -36.60 -8.01 12.48
N VAL A 235 -35.49 -8.47 11.89
CA VAL A 235 -34.32 -9.02 12.59
C VAL A 235 -33.07 -8.38 12.03
N THR A 236 -32.29 -7.72 12.89
CA THR A 236 -31.01 -7.15 12.50
C THR A 236 -30.01 -8.29 12.25
N GLN A 237 -29.63 -8.50 11.00
CA GLN A 237 -28.60 -9.47 10.60
C GLN A 237 -27.20 -8.92 10.79
N LYS A 238 -27.01 -7.62 10.48
CA LYS A 238 -25.77 -6.88 10.72
C LYS A 238 -26.09 -5.55 11.37
N ALA A 239 -25.37 -5.21 12.41
CA ALA A 239 -25.45 -3.88 13.01
C ALA A 239 -24.82 -2.82 12.11
N ALA A 240 -25.35 -1.60 12.18
CA ALA A 240 -24.70 -0.45 11.57
C ALA A 240 -23.41 -0.10 12.30
N THR A 241 -22.47 0.51 11.59
CA THR A 241 -21.28 1.15 12.20
C THR A 241 -21.17 2.58 11.74
N ASN A 242 -20.71 3.44 12.62
CA ASN A 242 -20.46 4.84 12.29
C ASN A 242 -19.30 4.95 11.30
N GLY A 243 -19.32 5.99 10.49
CA GLY A 243 -18.17 6.47 9.75
C GLY A 243 -17.32 7.40 10.61
N SER A 244 -16.19 7.82 10.07
CA SER A 244 -15.28 8.70 10.81
C SER A 244 -14.48 9.59 9.89
N ARG A 245 -14.01 10.71 10.42
CA ARG A 245 -13.02 11.58 9.75
C ARG A 245 -11.72 11.57 10.55
N TRP A 246 -10.62 11.42 9.83
CA TRP A 246 -9.28 11.41 10.40
C TRP A 246 -8.41 12.44 9.69
N VAL A 247 -7.55 13.10 10.47
CA VAL A 247 -6.48 13.96 9.97
C VAL A 247 -5.16 13.30 10.30
N THR A 248 -4.30 13.17 9.31
CA THR A 248 -2.97 12.56 9.45
C THR A 248 -1.92 13.63 9.31
N TYR A 249 -0.99 13.63 10.24
CA TYR A 249 0.12 14.58 10.33
C TYR A 249 1.43 13.86 10.02
N LYS A 250 2.30 14.54 9.27
CA LYS A 250 3.71 14.25 9.23
C LYS A 250 4.37 14.83 10.47
N ILE A 251 5.07 13.98 11.21
CA ILE A 251 5.86 14.36 12.37
C ILE A 251 7.34 14.25 12.00
N VAL A 252 8.08 15.32 12.14
CA VAL A 252 9.54 15.33 12.06
C VAL A 252 10.11 15.45 13.47
N SER A 253 10.96 14.50 13.84
CA SER A 253 11.66 14.54 15.12
C SER A 253 13.16 14.62 14.92
N LYS A 254 13.84 15.39 15.78
CA LYS A 254 15.30 15.47 15.84
C LYS A 254 15.77 14.94 17.19
N ASN A 255 16.58 13.89 17.16
CA ASN A 255 17.04 13.19 18.37
C ASN A 255 15.92 12.85 19.35
N GLY A 256 14.79 12.37 18.82
CA GLY A 256 13.63 11.99 19.61
C GLY A 256 12.69 13.14 20.05
N THR A 257 13.06 14.40 19.78
CA THR A 257 12.19 15.55 20.07
C THR A 257 11.47 15.99 18.81
N VAL A 258 10.13 16.15 18.89
CA VAL A 258 9.33 16.67 17.76
C VAL A 258 9.73 18.12 17.47
N VAL A 259 10.12 18.38 16.23
CA VAL A 259 10.50 19.71 15.75
C VAL A 259 9.52 20.26 14.73
N GLU A 260 8.71 19.40 14.10
CA GLU A 260 7.69 19.82 13.14
C GLU A 260 6.51 18.83 13.18
N LYS A 261 5.28 19.36 13.17
CA LYS A 261 4.03 18.62 12.96
C LYS A 261 3.23 19.37 11.90
N THR A 262 3.08 18.77 10.73
CA THR A 262 2.35 19.35 9.58
C THR A 262 1.26 18.43 9.11
N GLU A 263 0.10 18.95 8.76
CA GLU A 263 -0.98 18.15 8.17
C GLU A 263 -0.50 17.59 6.82
N ASP A 264 -0.57 16.26 6.70
CA ASP A 264 -0.23 15.53 5.47
C ASP A 264 -1.49 15.34 4.61
N HIS A 265 -2.56 14.84 5.21
CA HIS A 265 -3.85 14.68 4.56
C HIS A 265 -4.98 14.43 5.56
N ALA A 266 -6.22 14.58 5.08
CA ALA A 266 -7.42 14.16 5.79
C ALA A 266 -8.19 13.10 5.00
N LYS A 267 -8.84 12.18 5.71
CA LYS A 267 -9.64 11.12 5.13
C LYS A 267 -10.94 10.92 5.88
N THR A 268 -12.03 10.80 5.12
CA THR A 268 -13.33 10.36 5.63
C THR A 268 -13.53 8.88 5.26
N TYR A 269 -13.75 8.06 6.26
CA TYR A 269 -14.12 6.65 6.12
C TYR A 269 -15.63 6.51 6.29
N LYS A 270 -16.25 5.68 5.45
CA LYS A 270 -17.67 5.40 5.55
C LYS A 270 -17.97 4.42 6.67
N GLY A 271 -19.11 4.55 7.31
CA GLY A 271 -19.69 3.50 8.16
C GLY A 271 -20.37 2.43 7.33
N HIS A 272 -20.76 1.34 7.96
CA HIS A 272 -21.55 0.28 7.34
C HIS A 272 -23.03 0.47 7.67
N ALA A 273 -23.90 0.26 6.68
CA ALA A 273 -25.34 0.21 6.88
C ALA A 273 -25.73 -1.03 7.71
N ALA A 274 -26.76 -0.90 8.54
CA ALA A 274 -27.40 -2.08 9.09
C ALA A 274 -27.99 -2.94 7.95
N VAL A 275 -27.93 -4.27 8.10
CA VAL A 275 -28.69 -5.19 7.25
C VAL A 275 -29.81 -5.78 8.09
N ILE A 276 -31.05 -5.48 7.71
CA ILE A 276 -32.25 -5.88 8.44
C ILE A 276 -33.04 -6.86 7.55
N ARG A 277 -33.19 -8.09 8.03
CA ARG A 277 -34.11 -9.06 7.42
C ARG A 277 -35.52 -8.76 7.93
N ARG A 278 -36.51 -8.73 7.03
CA ARG A 278 -37.90 -8.47 7.38
C ARG A 278 -38.85 -9.31 6.55
N ASN A 279 -40.02 -9.57 7.06
CA ASN A 279 -41.12 -10.16 6.31
C ASN A 279 -42.26 -9.13 6.22
N THR A 280 -42.39 -8.51 5.05
CA THR A 280 -43.53 -7.58 4.75
C THR A 280 -44.75 -8.30 4.21
N GLY A 281 -44.67 -9.60 3.97
CA GLY A 281 -45.77 -10.45 3.55
C GLY A 281 -46.78 -10.73 4.67
N THR A 282 -47.82 -11.42 4.32
CA THR A 282 -48.91 -11.81 5.26
C THR A 282 -48.79 -13.25 5.75
N VAL A 283 -47.86 -14.02 5.19
CA VAL A 283 -47.69 -15.46 5.46
C VAL A 283 -46.22 -15.75 5.72
N LYS A 284 -45.96 -16.66 6.68
CA LYS A 284 -44.63 -17.23 6.92
C LYS A 284 -44.44 -18.43 6.00
N VAL A 285 -43.32 -18.46 5.26
CA VAL A 285 -42.94 -19.58 4.40
C VAL A 285 -41.99 -20.50 5.16
N SER A 286 -42.23 -21.82 5.06
CA SER A 286 -41.34 -22.80 5.69
C SER A 286 -39.95 -22.82 5.00
N PRO A 287 -38.85 -22.97 5.71
CA PRO A 287 -37.50 -23.02 5.09
C PRO A 287 -37.35 -24.08 3.98
N ASP A 288 -38.11 -25.17 4.07
CA ASP A 288 -38.08 -26.26 3.08
C ASP A 288 -38.76 -25.87 1.73
N GLU A 289 -39.61 -24.85 1.72
CA GLU A 289 -40.31 -24.38 0.49
C GLU A 289 -39.52 -23.31 -0.25
N THR A 290 -38.50 -22.70 0.37
CA THR A 290 -37.66 -21.66 -0.23
C THR A 290 -36.59 -22.19 -1.17
N SER A 291 -36.34 -23.50 -1.24
CA SER A 291 -35.35 -24.11 -2.15
C SER A 291 -35.71 -24.05 -3.65
N ALA A 292 -36.88 -23.51 -4.01
CA ALA A 292 -37.34 -23.34 -5.40
C ALA A 292 -37.18 -21.93 -5.96
N VAL A 293 -36.81 -20.94 -5.14
CA VAL A 293 -36.50 -19.59 -5.59
C VAL A 293 -35.02 -19.44 -5.56
N GLU A 294 -34.37 -19.27 -6.72
CA GLU A 294 -32.94 -19.08 -6.86
C GLU A 294 -32.39 -18.20 -5.74
N SER A 295 -31.66 -18.84 -4.84
CA SER A 295 -30.85 -18.13 -3.87
C SER A 295 -29.76 -17.38 -4.64
N THR A 296 -29.97 -16.10 -4.91
CA THR A 296 -28.83 -15.19 -4.82
C THR A 296 -28.39 -15.25 -3.38
N SER A 297 -27.56 -16.25 -3.08
CA SER A 297 -27.03 -16.47 -1.75
C SER A 297 -26.35 -15.19 -1.29
N ALA A 298 -27.00 -14.49 -0.34
CA ALA A 298 -26.22 -13.74 0.62
C ALA A 298 -25.34 -14.77 1.32
N ALA A 299 -24.18 -15.01 0.78
CA ALA A 299 -23.16 -15.84 1.40
C ALA A 299 -23.06 -15.38 2.84
N ALA A 300 -23.14 -16.33 3.76
CA ALA A 300 -22.89 -16.08 5.16
C ALA A 300 -21.62 -15.20 5.22
N VAL A 301 -21.75 -14.00 5.79
CA VAL A 301 -20.67 -13.03 5.81
C VAL A 301 -19.70 -13.47 6.89
N ASP A 302 -18.99 -14.53 6.58
CA ASP A 302 -17.75 -14.93 7.23
C ASP A 302 -16.60 -14.21 6.50
N GLY A 303 -16.73 -12.89 6.37
CA GLY A 303 -15.85 -12.14 5.50
C GLY A 303 -15.68 -10.67 5.85
N MET A 304 -16.04 -10.25 7.05
CA MET A 304 -15.45 -9.05 7.60
C MET A 304 -13.95 -9.24 7.67
N PRO A 305 -13.11 -8.24 7.29
CA PRO A 305 -11.70 -8.30 7.62
C PRO A 305 -11.60 -8.70 9.08
N ASP A 306 -10.86 -9.75 9.34
CA ASP A 306 -10.64 -10.27 10.68
C ASP A 306 -10.37 -9.12 11.65
N GLY A 307 -11.12 -8.98 12.72
CA GLY A 307 -11.04 -7.89 13.68
C GLY A 307 -12.27 -6.97 13.73
N TYR A 308 -13.29 -7.19 12.90
CA TYR A 308 -14.56 -6.51 13.11
C TYR A 308 -15.31 -7.20 14.26
N VAL A 309 -15.32 -6.58 15.42
CA VAL A 309 -16.20 -6.90 16.54
C VAL A 309 -17.39 -5.94 16.46
N PRO A 310 -18.62 -6.41 16.21
CA PRO A 310 -19.79 -5.56 16.32
C PRO A 310 -19.99 -5.19 17.77
N GLY A 311 -19.76 -3.93 18.12
CA GLY A 311 -20.18 -3.33 19.41
C GLY A 311 -19.38 -3.77 20.65
N GLU A 312 -18.14 -3.38 20.79
CA GLU A 312 -17.50 -2.94 22.04
C GLU A 312 -17.16 -1.47 21.94
#